data_fb8badae163f8c90576b75ea2cd51177
#
_entry.id   fb8badae163f8c90576b75ea2cd51177
#
_cell.length_a   1.000
_cell.length_b   1.000
_cell.length_c   1.000
_cell.angle_alpha   90.00
_cell.angle_beta   90.00
_cell.angle_gamma   90.00
#
_symmetry.space_group_name_H-M   'P 1'
#
loop_
_entity.id
_entity.type
_entity.pdbx_description
1 polymer ?
#
loop_
_entity_poly.entity_id
_entity_poly.type
_entity_poly.pdbx_seq_one_letter_code
_entity_poly.pdbx_strand_id
1 'polypeptide(L)'
;MAGMDFDDAPTHLFVMTTSRVRVGLDLDGSLESLGNSMTDLADALTQSGECDLVRFRTRTSRGSSNESRVAFRTLWAPLWRRSRGPSLDDLLPPLDVIHVAGLATPPTKKTPLIISVDDLRPLREESRIHQRIAQLQRAAEHGATLVASTVAASHEVQQVLGISRSQVVVVPPAVPTVSLTTQGRDLVINITGLAEWFLSLAPELIQFARSQGAQLVALSSTEVGMRIRQSGLNVTVRARSDARAALADARVVIHFSDGARFPSFAIAALAAGVPTMARSTSINRELLEGAAALVDSDDEVISVLDDVWASESRRSIMIAAGQSRAIDYAPATAARAYAALYRDVVRG
;
A
#
# COMPACT_ATOMS: atom_id res chain seq x y z
N MET A 1 31.62 -71.64 5.51
CA MET A 1 31.54 -70.57 4.49
C MET A 1 30.65 -69.49 5.06
N ALA A 2 31.26 -68.38 5.35
CA ALA A 2 30.71 -67.28 6.10
C ALA A 2 29.74 -66.46 5.26
N GLY A 3 28.52 -66.25 5.76
CA GLY A 3 27.58 -65.23 5.28
C GLY A 3 27.97 -63.88 5.91
N MET A 4 28.18 -62.90 5.07
CA MET A 4 28.39 -61.51 5.49
C MET A 4 27.05 -60.85 5.63
N ASP A 5 26.68 -60.52 6.88
CA ASP A 5 25.57 -59.62 7.22
C ASP A 5 25.92 -58.17 6.79
N PHE A 6 25.13 -57.61 5.93
CA PHE A 6 25.19 -56.17 5.64
C PHE A 6 24.32 -55.46 6.69
N ASP A 7 25.01 -54.73 7.53
CA ASP A 7 24.51 -53.87 8.57
C ASP A 7 23.66 -52.72 7.97
N ASP A 8 22.37 -52.73 8.24
CA ASP A 8 21.40 -51.74 7.87
C ASP A 8 21.58 -50.50 8.78
N ALA A 9 22.39 -49.55 8.38
CA ALA A 9 22.51 -48.26 9.08
C ALA A 9 21.28 -47.41 8.77
N PRO A 10 20.49 -46.97 9.78
CA PRO A 10 19.38 -46.08 9.52
C PRO A 10 19.89 -44.72 9.06
N THR A 11 19.61 -44.38 7.82
CA THR A 11 19.81 -43.04 7.28
C THR A 11 18.86 -42.08 8.00
N HIS A 12 19.32 -41.49 9.08
CA HIS A 12 18.64 -40.37 9.69
C HIS A 12 18.65 -39.19 8.71
N LEU A 13 17.60 -39.06 7.94
CA LEU A 13 17.29 -37.81 7.21
C LEU A 13 17.08 -36.74 8.28
N PHE A 14 18.10 -35.93 8.55
CA PHE A 14 17.98 -34.69 9.27
C PHE A 14 17.14 -33.76 8.38
N VAL A 15 15.82 -33.79 8.52
CA VAL A 15 14.95 -32.71 8.06
C VAL A 15 15.33 -31.51 8.92
N MET A 16 16.22 -30.66 8.41
CA MET A 16 16.40 -29.33 8.97
C MET A 16 15.08 -28.59 8.79
N THR A 17 14.24 -28.66 9.80
CA THR A 17 13.12 -27.75 9.96
C THR A 17 13.72 -26.36 10.16
N THR A 18 13.90 -25.62 9.06
CA THR A 18 14.18 -24.20 9.16
C THR A 18 13.01 -23.57 9.89
N SER A 19 13.23 -23.19 11.15
CA SER A 19 12.21 -22.51 11.93
C SER A 19 11.75 -21.30 11.15
N ARG A 20 10.42 -21.16 10.96
CA ARG A 20 9.86 -20.00 10.28
C ARG A 20 10.18 -18.76 11.08
N VAL A 21 10.49 -17.67 10.38
CA VAL A 21 10.70 -16.37 11.01
C VAL A 21 9.41 -15.92 11.69
N ARG A 22 9.50 -15.59 12.97
CA ARG A 22 8.38 -15.11 13.76
C ARG A 22 8.28 -13.60 13.70
N VAL A 23 7.29 -13.09 12.98
CA VAL A 23 7.12 -11.69 12.62
C VAL A 23 6.03 -11.03 13.45
N GLY A 24 6.36 -9.95 14.15
CA GLY A 24 5.35 -9.03 14.69
C GLY A 24 4.95 -8.02 13.62
N LEU A 25 3.67 -7.97 13.24
CA LEU A 25 3.17 -7.07 12.21
C LEU A 25 2.13 -6.10 12.77
N ASP A 26 2.44 -4.79 12.73
CA ASP A 26 1.50 -3.73 13.12
C ASP A 26 0.47 -3.51 12.00
N LEU A 27 -0.79 -3.73 12.34
CA LEU A 27 -1.91 -3.57 11.41
C LEU A 27 -2.44 -2.12 11.34
N ASP A 28 -1.81 -1.18 12.02
CA ASP A 28 -2.19 0.25 11.99
C ASP A 28 -1.56 1.01 10.80
N GLY A 29 -1.44 0.39 9.66
CA GLY A 29 -1.00 1.02 8.41
C GLY A 29 -1.93 2.15 7.94
N SER A 30 -1.52 2.86 6.90
CA SER A 30 -2.36 3.87 6.27
C SER A 30 -3.60 3.21 5.66
N LEU A 31 -4.79 3.77 5.97
CA LEU A 31 -6.03 3.36 5.31
C LEU A 31 -6.01 3.90 3.88
N GLU A 32 -5.98 2.99 2.92
CA GLU A 32 -6.12 3.30 1.50
C GLU A 32 -7.55 3.09 1.01
N SER A 33 -7.82 3.49 -0.23
CA SER A 33 -9.17 3.40 -0.81
C SER A 33 -9.73 1.98 -0.87
N LEU A 34 -8.88 0.95 -0.86
CA LEU A 34 -9.29 -0.46 -0.99
C LEU A 34 -9.10 -1.28 0.29
N GLY A 35 -8.62 -0.67 1.36
CA GLY A 35 -8.37 -1.38 2.60
C GLY A 35 -7.12 -0.89 3.33
N ASN A 36 -6.56 -1.76 4.14
CA ASN A 36 -5.32 -1.50 4.87
C ASN A 36 -4.25 -2.45 4.32
N SER A 37 -3.26 -1.91 3.63
CA SER A 37 -2.18 -2.68 3.01
C SER A 37 -1.45 -3.63 3.98
N MET A 38 -1.35 -3.26 5.26
CA MET A 38 -0.76 -4.13 6.30
C MET A 38 -1.68 -5.30 6.67
N THR A 39 -3.01 -5.11 6.63
CA THR A 39 -3.96 -6.21 6.83
C THR A 39 -3.93 -7.15 5.64
N ASP A 40 -3.91 -6.62 4.42
CA ASP A 40 -3.83 -7.41 3.18
C ASP A 40 -2.51 -8.21 3.13
N LEU A 41 -1.40 -7.61 3.54
CA LEU A 41 -0.11 -8.28 3.70
C LEU A 41 -0.18 -9.38 4.76
N ALA A 42 -0.78 -9.11 5.92
CA ALA A 42 -0.93 -10.09 7.01
C ALA A 42 -1.72 -11.31 6.56
N ASP A 43 -2.78 -11.10 5.78
CA ASP A 43 -3.61 -12.18 5.25
C ASP A 43 -2.83 -12.99 4.20
N ALA A 44 -2.11 -12.34 3.31
CA ALA A 44 -1.28 -12.98 2.30
C ALA A 44 -0.13 -13.80 2.92
N LEU A 45 0.56 -13.26 3.93
CA LEU A 45 1.61 -13.97 4.69
C LEU A 45 1.04 -15.18 5.44
N THR A 46 -0.15 -15.07 6.00
CA THR A 46 -0.82 -16.18 6.68
C THR A 46 -1.20 -17.28 5.68
N GLN A 47 -1.72 -16.90 4.50
CA GLN A 47 -2.08 -17.86 3.45
C GLN A 47 -0.87 -18.56 2.85
N SER A 48 0.25 -17.84 2.67
CA SER A 48 1.49 -18.42 2.14
C SER A 48 2.19 -19.36 3.12
N GLY A 49 1.97 -19.17 4.42
CA GLY A 49 2.63 -19.94 5.48
C GLY A 49 4.15 -19.75 5.56
N GLU A 50 4.70 -18.67 4.96
CA GLU A 50 6.14 -18.40 4.95
C GLU A 50 6.70 -17.91 6.28
N CYS A 51 5.85 -17.30 7.11
CA CYS A 51 6.20 -16.73 8.40
C CYS A 51 5.20 -17.13 9.49
N ASP A 52 5.65 -17.17 10.74
CA ASP A 52 4.79 -17.22 11.91
C ASP A 52 4.40 -15.80 12.30
N LEU A 53 3.12 -15.44 12.09
CA LEU A 53 2.70 -14.05 12.20
C LEU A 53 2.03 -13.76 13.54
N VAL A 54 2.53 -12.76 14.26
CA VAL A 54 1.91 -12.14 15.42
C VAL A 54 1.34 -10.78 15.01
N ARG A 55 0.03 -10.69 14.89
CA ARG A 55 -0.69 -9.46 14.51
C ARG A 55 -0.90 -8.58 15.73
N PHE A 56 -0.61 -7.30 15.64
CA PHE A 56 -0.85 -6.34 16.73
C PHE A 56 -1.23 -4.95 16.18
N ARG A 57 -1.65 -4.05 17.08
CA ARG A 57 -1.95 -2.66 16.74
C ARG A 57 -1.38 -1.70 17.77
N THR A 58 -0.77 -0.63 17.30
CA THR A 58 -0.16 0.42 18.13
C THR A 58 -1.08 1.62 18.35
N ARG A 59 -2.05 1.89 17.47
CA ARG A 59 -2.87 3.12 17.46
C ARG A 59 -4.35 2.90 17.73
N THR A 60 -4.96 1.86 17.17
CA THR A 60 -6.41 1.68 17.23
C THR A 60 -6.86 0.74 18.35
N SER A 61 -8.08 0.97 18.88
CA SER A 61 -8.66 0.15 19.94
C SER A 61 -9.48 -1.04 19.45
N ARG A 62 -9.81 -1.05 18.17
CA ARG A 62 -10.64 -2.10 17.57
C ARG A 62 -9.73 -3.15 16.94
N GLY A 63 -9.53 -4.25 17.65
CA GLY A 63 -8.84 -5.43 17.15
C GLY A 63 -9.79 -6.62 17.12
N SER A 64 -9.50 -7.60 16.25
CA SER A 64 -10.15 -8.89 16.23
C SER A 64 -9.63 -9.78 17.37
N SER A 65 -10.32 -10.89 17.65
CA SER A 65 -9.91 -11.87 18.67
C SER A 65 -8.52 -12.52 18.42
N ASN A 66 -8.03 -12.44 17.17
CA ASN A 66 -6.75 -13.03 16.75
C ASN A 66 -5.57 -12.03 16.79
N GLU A 67 -5.74 -10.84 17.35
CA GLU A 67 -4.70 -9.82 17.46
C GLU A 67 -4.13 -9.76 18.86
N SER A 68 -2.80 -9.72 18.98
CA SER A 68 -2.12 -9.47 20.25
C SER A 68 -2.39 -8.04 20.71
N ARG A 69 -2.86 -7.91 21.94
CA ARG A 69 -3.17 -6.59 22.51
C ARG A 69 -1.92 -5.98 23.12
N VAL A 70 -1.48 -4.85 22.56
CA VAL A 70 -0.50 -4.00 23.23
C VAL A 70 -1.20 -3.29 24.39
N ALA A 71 -0.90 -3.73 25.60
CA ALA A 71 -1.52 -3.17 26.82
C ALA A 71 -1.20 -1.68 26.95
N PHE A 72 -2.18 -0.89 27.42
CA PHE A 72 -2.02 0.54 27.73
C PHE A 72 -1.45 1.42 26.59
N ARG A 73 -1.58 0.99 25.33
CA ARG A 73 -1.04 1.70 24.15
C ARG A 73 -1.41 3.19 24.08
N THR A 74 -2.61 3.59 24.51
CA THR A 74 -3.04 5.00 24.57
C THR A 74 -2.15 5.83 25.49
N LEU A 75 -1.57 5.23 26.53
CA LEU A 75 -0.60 5.84 27.43
C LEU A 75 0.80 5.90 26.82
N TRP A 76 1.17 4.88 26.02
CA TRP A 76 2.51 4.77 25.43
C TRP A 76 2.68 5.61 24.16
N ALA A 77 1.64 5.82 23.36
CA ALA A 77 1.73 6.57 22.10
C ALA A 77 2.38 7.97 22.24
N PRO A 78 2.07 8.79 23.26
CA PRO A 78 2.77 10.05 23.49
C PRO A 78 4.24 9.89 23.87
N LEU A 79 4.59 8.83 24.61
CA LEU A 79 5.95 8.53 25.02
C LEU A 79 6.78 8.01 23.86
N TRP A 80 6.23 7.13 23.03
CA TRP A 80 6.88 6.64 21.80
C TRP A 80 7.20 7.75 20.81
N ARG A 81 6.36 8.79 20.72
CA ARG A 81 6.69 9.99 19.93
C ARG A 81 7.98 10.67 20.39
N ARG A 82 8.37 10.47 21.64
CA ARG A 82 9.61 11.00 22.24
C ARG A 82 10.71 9.93 22.35
N SER A 83 10.54 8.78 21.67
CA SER A 83 11.42 7.61 21.80
C SER A 83 11.61 7.16 23.26
N ARG A 84 10.56 7.25 24.07
CA ARG A 84 10.53 6.85 25.49
C ARG A 84 9.39 5.87 25.71
N GLY A 85 9.39 5.19 26.87
CA GLY A 85 8.36 4.19 27.23
C GLY A 85 8.83 2.77 27.01
N PRO A 86 7.96 1.77 27.25
CA PRO A 86 8.32 0.37 27.11
C PRO A 86 8.61 0.05 25.63
N SER A 87 9.55 -0.86 25.41
CA SER A 87 9.83 -1.38 24.08
C SER A 87 8.75 -2.37 23.64
N LEU A 88 8.64 -2.59 22.32
CA LEU A 88 7.75 -3.64 21.82
C LEU A 88 8.20 -5.04 22.25
N ASP A 89 9.50 -5.24 22.49
CA ASP A 89 10.04 -6.49 23.05
C ASP A 89 9.47 -6.80 24.46
N ASP A 90 9.10 -5.78 25.23
CA ASP A 90 8.51 -5.96 26.56
C ASP A 90 7.00 -6.17 26.52
N LEU A 91 6.34 -5.81 25.43
CA LEU A 91 4.87 -5.79 25.30
C LEU A 91 4.32 -6.91 24.44
N LEU A 92 5.15 -7.51 23.59
CA LEU A 92 4.79 -8.57 22.67
C LEU A 92 5.48 -9.89 23.08
N PRO A 93 4.98 -11.04 22.63
CA PRO A 93 5.71 -12.29 22.78
C PRO A 93 7.05 -12.25 22.05
N PRO A 94 8.00 -13.16 22.34
CA PRO A 94 9.27 -13.22 21.62
C PRO A 94 9.09 -13.26 20.11
N LEU A 95 9.79 -12.38 19.40
CA LEU A 95 9.72 -12.21 17.94
C LEU A 95 11.14 -12.15 17.36
N ASP A 96 11.30 -12.60 16.12
CA ASP A 96 12.56 -12.49 15.39
C ASP A 96 12.69 -11.13 14.69
N VAL A 97 11.57 -10.54 14.28
CA VAL A 97 11.51 -9.21 13.64
C VAL A 97 10.17 -8.53 13.93
N ILE A 98 10.18 -7.21 14.04
CA ILE A 98 8.98 -6.38 14.19
C ILE A 98 8.85 -5.46 12.99
N HIS A 99 7.69 -5.47 12.34
CA HIS A 99 7.37 -4.58 11.23
C HIS A 99 6.22 -3.64 11.62
N VAL A 100 6.50 -2.34 11.59
CA VAL A 100 5.51 -1.29 11.84
C VAL A 100 5.28 -0.47 10.57
N ALA A 101 4.07 0.04 10.42
CA ALA A 101 3.71 0.91 9.30
C ALA A 101 3.37 2.31 9.81
N GLY A 102 3.72 3.30 9.00
CA GLY A 102 3.39 4.69 9.26
C GLY A 102 4.38 5.41 10.17
N LEU A 103 3.90 6.46 10.83
CA LEU A 103 4.73 7.46 11.49
C LEU A 103 5.01 7.19 12.97
N ALA A 104 4.51 6.09 13.52
CA ALA A 104 4.84 5.67 14.88
C ALA A 104 6.08 4.78 14.83
N THR A 105 7.09 5.14 15.59
CA THR A 105 8.31 4.35 15.77
C THR A 105 8.42 3.92 17.24
N PRO A 106 7.68 2.86 17.65
CA PRO A 106 7.87 2.32 18.99
C PRO A 106 9.31 1.82 19.15
N PRO A 107 9.95 2.01 20.30
CA PRO A 107 11.30 1.51 20.51
C PRO A 107 11.31 -0.03 20.55
N THR A 108 12.38 -0.63 20.02
CA THR A 108 12.76 -2.02 20.23
C THR A 108 14.10 -2.07 20.98
N LYS A 109 14.40 -3.18 21.67
CA LYS A 109 15.66 -3.37 22.40
C LYS A 109 16.65 -4.25 21.64
N LYS A 110 16.18 -5.42 21.24
CA LYS A 110 16.99 -6.46 20.60
C LYS A 110 16.40 -6.92 19.28
N THR A 111 15.07 -6.91 19.19
CA THR A 111 14.37 -7.36 17.98
C THR A 111 14.57 -6.36 16.85
N PRO A 112 15.07 -6.78 15.68
CA PRO A 112 15.19 -5.93 14.51
C PRO A 112 13.87 -5.25 14.15
N LEU A 113 13.94 -3.99 13.76
CA LEU A 113 12.78 -3.17 13.44
C LEU A 113 12.75 -2.85 11.94
N ILE A 114 11.61 -3.11 11.31
CA ILE A 114 11.30 -2.67 9.95
C ILE A 114 10.21 -1.61 10.04
N ILE A 115 10.36 -0.54 9.27
CA ILE A 115 9.40 0.57 9.23
C ILE A 115 9.00 0.84 7.78
N SER A 116 7.75 0.58 7.42
CA SER A 116 7.21 1.04 6.13
C SER A 116 6.95 2.56 6.17
N VAL A 117 7.50 3.26 5.17
CA VAL A 117 7.37 4.71 5.00
C VAL A 117 6.80 4.98 3.61
N ASP A 118 5.47 5.06 3.53
CA ASP A 118 4.79 5.18 2.24
C ASP A 118 4.53 6.63 1.81
N ASP A 119 4.41 7.57 2.78
CA ASP A 119 4.06 8.95 2.49
C ASP A 119 4.67 9.89 3.56
N LEU A 120 5.58 10.74 3.12
CA LEU A 120 6.23 11.74 3.97
C LEU A 120 5.49 13.09 4.04
N ARG A 121 4.40 13.28 3.29
CA ARG A 121 3.64 14.54 3.31
C ARG A 121 3.01 14.87 4.65
N PRO A 122 2.43 13.92 5.40
CA PRO A 122 2.00 14.19 6.77
C PRO A 122 3.14 14.69 7.66
N LEU A 123 4.39 14.36 7.31
CA LEU A 123 5.57 14.89 7.99
C LEU A 123 5.85 16.34 7.63
N ARG A 124 5.48 16.81 6.45
CA ARG A 124 5.70 18.19 6.00
C ARG A 124 4.64 19.16 6.49
N GLU A 125 3.40 18.70 6.65
CA GLU A 125 2.24 19.52 6.95
C GLU A 125 1.96 19.71 8.46
N GLU A 126 2.53 18.83 9.30
CA GLU A 126 2.27 18.87 10.74
C GLU A 126 3.25 19.77 11.51
N SER A 127 2.75 20.49 12.52
CA SER A 127 3.54 21.34 13.40
C SER A 127 4.67 20.60 14.16
N ARG A 128 4.71 19.25 14.09
CA ARG A 128 5.71 18.38 14.72
C ARG A 128 6.58 17.62 13.72
N ILE A 129 6.66 18.11 12.53
CA ILE A 129 7.35 17.47 11.40
C ILE A 129 8.81 17.13 11.74
N HIS A 130 9.56 18.09 12.29
CA HIS A 130 10.97 17.89 12.64
C HIS A 130 11.16 16.78 13.68
N GLN A 131 10.24 16.67 14.64
CA GLN A 131 10.31 15.63 15.65
C GLN A 131 10.13 14.23 15.05
N ARG A 132 9.24 14.09 14.08
CA ARG A 132 8.98 12.81 13.40
C ARG A 132 10.11 12.42 12.46
N ILE A 133 10.63 13.35 11.68
CA ILE A 133 11.82 13.14 10.87
C ILE A 133 12.96 12.64 11.75
N ALA A 134 13.25 13.34 12.86
CA ALA A 134 14.28 12.95 13.80
C ALA A 134 14.04 11.58 14.47
N GLN A 135 12.79 11.12 14.59
CA GLN A 135 12.50 9.77 15.08
C GLN A 135 12.87 8.70 14.05
N LEU A 136 12.51 8.90 12.76
CA LEU A 136 12.85 7.97 11.68
C LEU A 136 14.36 7.93 11.46
N GLN A 137 15.03 9.09 11.49
CA GLN A 137 16.48 9.18 11.41
C GLN A 137 17.15 8.38 12.53
N ARG A 138 16.74 8.59 13.77
CA ARG A 138 17.26 7.82 14.93
C ARG A 138 16.97 6.33 14.80
N ALA A 139 15.79 5.94 14.34
CA ALA A 139 15.49 4.52 14.11
C ALA A 139 16.43 3.91 13.09
N ALA A 140 16.70 4.61 11.99
CA ALA A 140 17.66 4.18 10.97
C ALA A 140 19.10 4.11 11.50
N GLU A 141 19.52 5.10 12.32
CA GLU A 141 20.81 5.12 13.00
C GLU A 141 20.98 3.94 13.99
N HIS A 142 19.88 3.46 14.57
CA HIS A 142 19.85 2.29 15.47
C HIS A 142 19.60 0.97 14.71
N GLY A 143 19.77 0.97 13.40
CA GLY A 143 19.72 -0.24 12.58
C GLY A 143 18.32 -0.65 12.12
N ALA A 144 17.31 0.21 12.24
CA ALA A 144 16.02 -0.07 11.64
C ALA A 144 16.11 -0.05 10.10
N THR A 145 15.48 -1.04 9.46
CA THR A 145 15.32 -1.08 8.00
C THR A 145 14.10 -0.28 7.61
N LEU A 146 14.26 0.73 6.76
CA LEU A 146 13.15 1.47 6.19
C LEU A 146 12.68 0.81 4.90
N VAL A 147 11.37 0.72 4.70
CA VAL A 147 10.77 0.16 3.49
C VAL A 147 9.97 1.25 2.79
N ALA A 148 10.29 1.49 1.53
CA ALA A 148 9.53 2.35 0.63
C ALA A 148 8.75 1.51 -0.38
N SER A 149 7.61 2.00 -0.82
CA SER A 149 6.74 1.29 -1.77
C SER A 149 7.22 1.37 -3.22
N THR A 150 8.08 2.35 -3.56
CA THR A 150 8.61 2.61 -4.91
C THR A 150 10.02 3.14 -4.85
N VAL A 151 10.74 3.09 -5.98
CA VAL A 151 12.06 3.70 -6.11
C VAL A 151 11.97 5.22 -5.94
N ALA A 152 10.95 5.85 -6.52
CA ALA A 152 10.71 7.29 -6.36
C ALA A 152 10.46 7.67 -4.88
N ALA A 153 9.65 6.89 -4.15
CA ALA A 153 9.43 7.10 -2.71
C ALA A 153 10.72 6.87 -1.91
N SER A 154 11.52 5.86 -2.27
CA SER A 154 12.79 5.59 -1.61
C SER A 154 13.77 6.76 -1.73
N HIS A 155 13.85 7.40 -2.89
CA HIS A 155 14.66 8.60 -3.09
C HIS A 155 14.17 9.77 -2.23
N GLU A 156 12.85 9.97 -2.14
CA GLU A 156 12.27 11.01 -1.28
C GLU A 156 12.59 10.75 0.19
N VAL A 157 12.45 9.50 0.66
CA VAL A 157 12.83 9.10 2.04
C VAL A 157 14.29 9.41 2.31
N GLN A 158 15.19 9.03 1.41
CA GLN A 158 16.64 9.28 1.55
C GLN A 158 16.93 10.78 1.65
N GLN A 159 16.35 11.59 0.76
CA GLN A 159 16.55 13.05 0.75
C GLN A 159 16.01 13.73 2.01
N VAL A 160 14.78 13.38 2.42
CA VAL A 160 14.14 14.02 3.57
C VAL A 160 14.79 13.62 4.89
N LEU A 161 15.21 12.36 5.01
CA LEU A 161 15.82 11.85 6.24
C LEU A 161 17.35 12.02 6.26
N GLY A 162 18.00 12.32 5.13
CA GLY A 162 19.46 12.42 5.04
C GLY A 162 20.18 11.08 5.26
N ILE A 163 19.55 9.96 4.88
CA ILE A 163 20.08 8.61 5.09
C ILE A 163 20.60 7.98 3.80
N SER A 164 21.43 6.94 3.92
CA SER A 164 22.02 6.27 2.78
C SER A 164 21.03 5.36 2.05
N ARG A 165 21.33 5.07 0.76
CA ARG A 165 20.53 4.15 -0.04
C ARG A 165 20.43 2.73 0.55
N SER A 166 21.48 2.28 1.22
CA SER A 166 21.51 0.94 1.84
C SER A 166 20.55 0.77 3.03
N GLN A 167 20.03 1.88 3.58
CA GLN A 167 19.09 1.87 4.71
C GLN A 167 17.62 1.83 4.28
N VAL A 168 17.34 1.94 2.97
CA VAL A 168 15.98 1.93 2.42
C VAL A 168 15.82 0.80 1.42
N VAL A 169 14.94 -0.14 1.71
CA VAL A 169 14.58 -1.25 0.82
C VAL A 169 13.29 -0.91 0.10
N VAL A 170 13.20 -1.23 -1.18
CA VAL A 170 11.97 -1.03 -1.96
C VAL A 170 11.19 -2.33 -2.00
N VAL A 171 10.01 -2.34 -1.36
CA VAL A 171 9.07 -3.46 -1.42
C VAL A 171 7.66 -2.92 -1.61
N PRO A 172 7.02 -3.18 -2.76
CA PRO A 172 5.65 -2.73 -3.00
C PRO A 172 4.66 -3.35 -2.01
N PRO A 173 3.62 -2.61 -1.58
CA PRO A 173 2.58 -3.13 -0.72
C PRO A 173 1.69 -4.15 -1.45
N ALA A 174 1.00 -5.00 -0.69
CA ALA A 174 -0.03 -5.87 -1.22
C ALA A 174 -1.25 -5.07 -1.70
N VAL A 175 -1.67 -5.29 -2.94
CA VAL A 175 -2.90 -4.70 -3.48
C VAL A 175 -3.93 -5.81 -3.67
N PRO A 176 -5.10 -5.74 -3.00
CA PRO A 176 -6.12 -6.76 -3.13
C PRO A 176 -6.67 -6.81 -4.56
N THR A 177 -6.82 -8.02 -5.09
CA THR A 177 -7.46 -8.23 -6.38
C THR A 177 -8.97 -8.11 -6.26
N VAL A 178 -9.58 -7.43 -7.23
CA VAL A 178 -11.03 -7.29 -7.35
C VAL A 178 -11.45 -8.01 -8.63
N SER A 179 -12.21 -9.10 -8.49
CA SER A 179 -12.80 -9.76 -9.65
C SER A 179 -14.12 -9.08 -9.99
N LEU A 180 -14.28 -8.66 -11.24
CA LEU A 180 -15.51 -8.08 -11.76
C LEU A 180 -16.18 -9.08 -12.71
N THR A 181 -17.49 -9.18 -12.62
CA THR A 181 -18.31 -10.08 -13.48
C THR A 181 -18.84 -9.36 -14.72
N THR A 182 -18.88 -8.03 -14.70
CA THR A 182 -19.39 -7.20 -15.80
C THR A 182 -18.56 -5.92 -15.90
N GLN A 183 -18.48 -5.36 -17.11
CA GLN A 183 -17.95 -4.03 -17.31
C GLN A 183 -18.98 -2.99 -16.88
N GLY A 184 -18.54 -2.01 -16.10
CA GLY A 184 -19.36 -0.87 -15.72
C GLY A 184 -19.60 0.13 -16.86
N ARG A 185 -20.35 1.18 -16.55
CA ARG A 185 -20.72 2.24 -17.52
C ARG A 185 -20.21 3.60 -17.14
N ASP A 186 -19.81 3.78 -15.87
CA ASP A 186 -19.55 5.10 -15.30
C ASP A 186 -18.10 5.53 -15.44
N LEU A 187 -17.89 6.84 -15.40
CA LEU A 187 -16.58 7.43 -15.25
C LEU A 187 -16.28 7.57 -13.76
N VAL A 188 -15.32 6.81 -13.27
CA VAL A 188 -14.93 6.83 -11.86
C VAL A 188 -13.61 7.60 -11.70
N ILE A 189 -13.60 8.59 -10.83
CA ILE A 189 -12.40 9.35 -10.50
C ILE A 189 -12.03 9.15 -9.03
N ASN A 190 -10.80 8.70 -8.77
CA ASN A 190 -10.26 8.61 -7.42
C ASN A 190 -9.46 9.87 -7.09
N ILE A 191 -9.92 10.62 -6.08
CA ILE A 191 -9.36 11.92 -5.70
C ILE A 191 -8.60 11.77 -4.39
N THR A 192 -7.28 11.98 -4.43
CA THR A 192 -6.41 11.97 -3.26
C THR A 192 -5.77 13.34 -3.06
N GLY A 193 -6.36 14.16 -2.18
CA GLY A 193 -5.74 15.43 -1.72
C GLY A 193 -5.86 16.65 -2.63
N LEU A 194 -6.48 16.53 -3.81
CA LEU A 194 -6.52 17.60 -4.84
C LEU A 194 -7.94 18.06 -5.16
N ALA A 195 -8.69 18.50 -4.14
CA ALA A 195 -10.09 18.92 -4.32
C ALA A 195 -10.22 20.09 -5.31
N GLU A 196 -9.38 21.12 -5.22
CA GLU A 196 -9.39 22.29 -6.09
C GLU A 196 -9.14 21.92 -7.55
N TRP A 197 -8.14 21.08 -7.77
CA TRP A 197 -7.83 20.60 -9.09
C TRP A 197 -9.00 19.82 -9.72
N PHE A 198 -9.62 18.89 -8.96
CA PHE A 198 -10.81 18.19 -9.43
C PHE A 198 -11.94 19.18 -9.74
N LEU A 199 -12.17 20.15 -8.87
CA LEU A 199 -13.25 21.13 -9.06
C LEU A 199 -13.07 21.98 -10.32
N SER A 200 -11.85 22.28 -10.74
CA SER A 200 -11.57 22.99 -12.00
C SER A 200 -11.91 22.16 -13.24
N LEU A 201 -11.62 20.85 -13.23
CA LEU A 201 -11.89 19.93 -14.34
C LEU A 201 -13.30 19.31 -14.33
N ALA A 202 -13.98 19.35 -13.19
CA ALA A 202 -15.27 18.69 -13.03
C ALA A 202 -16.34 19.11 -14.05
N PRO A 203 -16.49 20.38 -14.45
CA PRO A 203 -17.48 20.77 -15.45
C PRO A 203 -17.29 20.01 -16.78
N GLU A 204 -16.08 19.89 -17.26
CA GLU A 204 -15.75 19.19 -18.53
C GLU A 204 -15.96 17.69 -18.37
N LEU A 205 -15.53 17.10 -17.25
CA LEU A 205 -15.75 15.67 -16.96
C LEU A 205 -17.23 15.32 -16.82
N ILE A 206 -18.04 16.20 -16.24
CA ILE A 206 -19.50 16.04 -16.15
C ILE A 206 -20.13 16.09 -17.55
N GLN A 207 -19.72 17.06 -18.35
CA GLN A 207 -20.23 17.20 -19.72
C GLN A 207 -19.86 15.98 -20.55
N PHE A 208 -18.61 15.50 -20.44
CA PHE A 208 -18.16 14.27 -21.09
C PHE A 208 -18.98 13.08 -20.65
N ALA A 209 -19.09 12.80 -19.36
CA ALA A 209 -19.85 11.66 -18.85
C ALA A 209 -21.31 11.68 -19.34
N ARG A 210 -21.97 12.84 -19.28
CA ARG A 210 -23.34 13.02 -19.80
C ARG A 210 -23.46 12.72 -21.29
N SER A 211 -22.51 13.18 -22.13
CA SER A 211 -22.53 12.91 -23.57
C SER A 211 -22.43 11.41 -23.88
N GLN A 212 -21.81 10.65 -22.99
CA GLN A 212 -21.64 9.21 -23.08
C GLN A 212 -22.77 8.41 -22.39
N GLY A 213 -23.80 9.07 -21.83
CA GLY A 213 -24.87 8.43 -21.05
C GLY A 213 -24.38 7.80 -19.74
N ALA A 214 -23.27 8.28 -19.20
CA ALA A 214 -22.61 7.79 -17.98
C ALA A 214 -22.75 8.78 -16.82
N GLN A 215 -22.49 8.31 -15.60
CA GLN A 215 -22.35 9.17 -14.42
C GLN A 215 -20.87 9.46 -14.15
N LEU A 216 -20.60 10.64 -13.58
CA LEU A 216 -19.31 10.94 -12.97
C LEU A 216 -19.37 10.57 -11.48
N VAL A 217 -18.57 9.60 -11.08
CA VAL A 217 -18.47 9.12 -9.70
C VAL A 217 -17.14 9.54 -9.11
N ALA A 218 -17.14 10.37 -8.07
CA ALA A 218 -15.96 10.79 -7.34
C ALA A 218 -15.77 9.93 -6.08
N LEU A 219 -14.67 9.20 -6.03
CA LEU A 219 -14.24 8.46 -4.85
C LEU A 219 -13.26 9.31 -4.05
N SER A 220 -13.60 9.66 -2.82
CA SER A 220 -12.84 10.66 -2.06
C SER A 220 -12.86 10.42 -0.54
N SER A 221 -12.00 11.15 0.19
CA SER A 221 -12.13 11.27 1.65
C SER A 221 -13.39 12.05 2.02
N THR A 222 -13.83 11.93 3.27
CA THR A 222 -15.01 12.65 3.79
C THR A 222 -14.87 14.17 3.60
N GLU A 223 -13.70 14.72 3.88
CA GLU A 223 -13.44 16.16 3.75
C GLU A 223 -13.54 16.63 2.29
N VAL A 224 -12.84 15.98 1.38
CA VAL A 224 -12.88 16.28 -0.05
C VAL A 224 -14.30 16.08 -0.60
N GLY A 225 -14.98 15.01 -0.20
CA GLY A 225 -16.36 14.73 -0.60
C GLY A 225 -17.36 15.79 -0.12
N MET A 226 -17.17 16.37 1.07
CA MET A 226 -17.98 17.51 1.52
C MET A 226 -17.76 18.74 0.63
N ARG A 227 -16.51 19.07 0.28
CA ARG A 227 -16.21 20.20 -0.61
C ARG A 227 -16.83 20.02 -1.99
N ILE A 228 -16.78 18.80 -2.55
CA ILE A 228 -17.42 18.50 -3.84
C ILE A 228 -18.94 18.70 -3.74
N ARG A 229 -19.60 18.20 -2.69
CA ARG A 229 -21.05 18.41 -2.52
C ARG A 229 -21.43 19.88 -2.35
N GLN A 230 -20.59 20.65 -1.64
CA GLN A 230 -20.81 22.10 -1.43
C GLN A 230 -20.65 22.92 -2.73
N SER A 231 -19.90 22.42 -3.71
CA SER A 231 -19.75 23.10 -5.01
C SER A 231 -21.02 23.10 -5.87
N GLY A 232 -22.02 22.27 -5.53
CA GLY A 232 -23.27 22.15 -6.30
C GLY A 232 -23.11 21.42 -7.63
N LEU A 233 -21.94 20.86 -7.93
CA LEU A 233 -21.70 20.10 -9.15
C LEU A 233 -22.46 18.76 -9.14
N ASN A 234 -22.97 18.36 -10.28
CA ASN A 234 -23.70 17.09 -10.43
C ASN A 234 -22.71 15.91 -10.53
N VAL A 235 -22.17 15.52 -9.37
CA VAL A 235 -21.19 14.43 -9.21
C VAL A 235 -21.70 13.48 -8.13
N THR A 236 -21.68 12.19 -8.42
CA THR A 236 -21.97 11.17 -7.41
C THR A 236 -20.75 10.98 -6.52
N VAL A 237 -20.80 11.42 -5.26
CA VAL A 237 -19.67 11.31 -4.32
C VAL A 237 -19.80 10.04 -3.49
N ARG A 238 -18.82 9.16 -3.56
CA ARG A 238 -18.69 7.94 -2.76
C ARG A 238 -17.52 8.02 -1.79
N ALA A 239 -17.64 7.33 -0.66
CA ALA A 239 -16.54 7.18 0.28
C ALA A 239 -15.48 6.22 -0.27
N ARG A 240 -14.23 6.33 0.22
CA ARG A 240 -13.15 5.39 -0.14
C ARG A 240 -13.47 3.93 0.23
N SER A 241 -14.27 3.70 1.26
CA SER A 241 -14.77 2.37 1.62
C SER A 241 -15.57 1.70 0.51
N ASP A 242 -16.14 2.49 -0.40
CA ASP A 242 -16.99 2.00 -1.50
C ASP A 242 -16.18 1.71 -2.79
N ALA A 243 -14.85 1.69 -2.68
CA ALA A 243 -13.93 1.54 -3.80
C ALA A 243 -14.21 0.30 -4.67
N ARG A 244 -14.53 -0.84 -4.03
CA ARG A 244 -14.88 -2.07 -4.76
C ARG A 244 -16.16 -1.91 -5.60
N ALA A 245 -17.19 -1.30 -5.02
CA ALA A 245 -18.44 -1.01 -5.74
C ALA A 245 -18.20 0.02 -6.85
N ALA A 246 -17.39 1.04 -6.60
CA ALA A 246 -17.04 2.02 -7.62
C ALA A 246 -16.29 1.39 -8.80
N LEU A 247 -15.38 0.44 -8.56
CA LEU A 247 -14.71 -0.31 -9.63
C LEU A 247 -15.68 -1.17 -10.44
N ALA A 248 -16.68 -1.79 -9.80
CA ALA A 248 -17.68 -2.59 -10.50
C ALA A 248 -18.55 -1.75 -11.45
N ASP A 249 -18.80 -0.49 -11.10
CA ASP A 249 -19.56 0.45 -11.93
C ASP A 249 -18.70 1.15 -13.00
N ALA A 250 -17.37 1.05 -12.92
CA ALA A 250 -16.45 1.80 -13.76
C ALA A 250 -16.32 1.22 -15.19
N ARG A 251 -16.49 2.06 -16.21
CA ARG A 251 -16.03 1.84 -17.58
C ARG A 251 -14.58 2.29 -17.75
N VAL A 252 -14.23 3.44 -17.17
CA VAL A 252 -12.89 4.00 -17.14
C VAL A 252 -12.65 4.55 -15.74
N VAL A 253 -11.45 4.36 -15.23
CA VAL A 253 -10.98 4.95 -13.98
C VAL A 253 -9.99 6.07 -14.29
N ILE A 254 -10.15 7.21 -13.63
CA ILE A 254 -9.16 8.27 -13.59
C ILE A 254 -8.56 8.30 -12.18
N HIS A 255 -7.25 8.06 -12.07
CA HIS A 255 -6.52 8.16 -10.81
C HIS A 255 -5.65 9.40 -10.81
N PHE A 256 -6.13 10.44 -10.13
CA PHE A 256 -5.39 11.64 -9.95
C PHE A 256 -4.96 11.81 -8.49
N SER A 257 -3.66 11.70 -8.29
CA SER A 257 -3.02 11.97 -7.02
C SER A 257 -1.95 13.04 -7.20
N ASP A 258 -1.57 13.65 -6.11
CA ASP A 258 -0.44 14.58 -6.06
C ASP A 258 0.93 13.89 -6.17
N GLY A 259 0.95 12.59 -6.45
CA GLY A 259 2.14 11.81 -6.81
C GLY A 259 3.01 11.35 -5.67
N ALA A 260 2.58 11.50 -4.40
CA ALA A 260 3.41 11.11 -3.27
C ALA A 260 2.99 9.78 -2.62
N ARG A 261 1.87 9.19 -3.03
CA ARG A 261 1.37 7.91 -2.49
C ARG A 261 1.38 6.81 -3.53
N PHE A 262 1.57 5.59 -3.06
CA PHE A 262 1.38 4.40 -3.88
C PHE A 262 -0.06 4.36 -4.42
N PRO A 263 -0.26 4.16 -5.73
CA PRO A 263 -1.57 4.27 -6.37
C PRO A 263 -2.38 2.96 -6.27
N SER A 264 -2.65 2.46 -5.06
CA SER A 264 -3.31 1.16 -4.83
C SER A 264 -4.64 1.03 -5.57
N PHE A 265 -5.44 2.11 -5.64
CA PHE A 265 -6.71 2.08 -6.36
C PHE A 265 -6.52 1.92 -7.87
N ALA A 266 -5.51 2.58 -8.46
CA ALA A 266 -5.20 2.41 -9.87
C ALA A 266 -4.73 0.99 -10.17
N ILE A 267 -3.83 0.43 -9.34
CA ILE A 267 -3.36 -0.95 -9.48
C ILE A 267 -4.53 -1.94 -9.35
N ALA A 268 -5.45 -1.72 -8.42
CA ALA A 268 -6.62 -2.58 -8.28
C ALA A 268 -7.59 -2.44 -9.47
N ALA A 269 -7.71 -1.25 -10.06
CA ALA A 269 -8.48 -1.06 -11.29
C ALA A 269 -7.84 -1.83 -12.47
N LEU A 270 -6.50 -1.78 -12.59
CA LEU A 270 -5.78 -2.59 -13.58
C LEU A 270 -6.00 -4.08 -13.35
N ALA A 271 -5.90 -4.57 -12.11
CA ALA A 271 -6.15 -5.97 -11.76
C ALA A 271 -7.57 -6.40 -12.09
N ALA A 272 -8.55 -5.52 -11.90
CA ALA A 272 -9.96 -5.73 -12.22
C ALA A 272 -10.28 -5.67 -13.74
N GLY A 273 -9.30 -5.34 -14.59
CA GLY A 273 -9.50 -5.16 -16.01
C GLY A 273 -10.26 -3.87 -16.36
N VAL A 274 -10.13 -2.82 -15.56
CA VAL A 274 -10.71 -1.50 -15.86
C VAL A 274 -9.65 -0.60 -16.48
N PRO A 275 -9.86 -0.08 -17.70
CA PRO A 275 -8.97 0.90 -18.32
C PRO A 275 -8.75 2.09 -17.38
N THR A 276 -7.47 2.41 -17.14
CA THR A 276 -7.09 3.40 -16.14
C THR A 276 -6.29 4.53 -16.78
N MET A 277 -6.60 5.75 -16.40
CA MET A 277 -5.84 6.95 -16.69
C MET A 277 -5.21 7.49 -15.40
N ALA A 278 -4.03 8.08 -15.49
CA ALA A 278 -3.37 8.69 -14.33
C ALA A 278 -2.51 9.89 -14.74
N ARG A 279 -2.23 10.80 -13.79
CA ARG A 279 -1.23 11.84 -14.00
C ARG A 279 0.16 11.23 -14.14
N SER A 280 0.97 11.83 -15.02
CA SER A 280 2.36 11.44 -15.29
C SER A 280 3.29 11.95 -14.19
N THR A 281 3.15 11.41 -12.98
CA THR A 281 4.08 11.64 -11.86
C THR A 281 5.21 10.61 -11.88
N SER A 282 6.31 10.87 -11.16
CA SER A 282 7.42 9.89 -11.07
C SER A 282 6.94 8.51 -10.58
N ILE A 283 6.07 8.47 -9.58
CA ILE A 283 5.51 7.22 -9.06
C ILE A 283 4.59 6.56 -10.08
N ASN A 284 3.70 7.31 -10.73
CA ASN A 284 2.79 6.74 -11.72
C ASN A 284 3.53 6.26 -12.98
N ARG A 285 4.59 6.93 -13.41
CA ARG A 285 5.46 6.42 -14.47
C ARG A 285 6.11 5.10 -14.06
N GLU A 286 6.71 5.05 -12.88
CA GLU A 286 7.35 3.82 -12.37
C GLU A 286 6.38 2.63 -12.35
N LEU A 287 5.14 2.84 -11.91
CA LEU A 287 4.20 1.77 -11.62
C LEU A 287 3.21 1.46 -12.75
N LEU A 288 2.80 2.47 -13.53
CA LEU A 288 1.66 2.39 -14.44
C LEU A 288 2.04 2.58 -15.92
N GLU A 289 3.30 2.96 -16.24
CA GLU A 289 3.72 3.17 -17.63
C GLU A 289 3.52 1.91 -18.46
N GLY A 290 2.91 2.10 -19.64
CA GLY A 290 2.53 0.99 -20.53
C GLY A 290 1.26 0.23 -20.12
N ALA A 291 0.75 0.42 -18.91
CA ALA A 291 -0.45 -0.24 -18.37
C ALA A 291 -1.65 0.71 -18.21
N ALA A 292 -1.38 2.00 -18.03
CA ALA A 292 -2.39 3.05 -17.94
C ALA A 292 -2.10 4.16 -18.97
N ALA A 293 -3.11 4.95 -19.32
CA ALA A 293 -2.92 6.17 -20.09
C ALA A 293 -2.42 7.29 -19.14
N LEU A 294 -1.17 7.69 -19.30
CA LEU A 294 -0.59 8.77 -18.51
C LEU A 294 -0.82 10.11 -19.22
N VAL A 295 -1.21 11.14 -18.46
CA VAL A 295 -1.43 12.50 -18.93
C VAL A 295 -0.48 13.46 -18.24
N ASP A 296 0.18 14.31 -19.01
CA ASP A 296 1.17 15.27 -18.51
C ASP A 296 0.54 16.61 -18.10
N SER A 297 -0.60 16.96 -18.70
CA SER A 297 -1.32 18.23 -18.43
C SER A 297 -2.83 18.00 -18.27
N ASP A 298 -3.49 18.98 -17.66
CA ASP A 298 -4.94 18.97 -17.49
C ASP A 298 -5.68 19.13 -18.83
N ASP A 299 -5.08 19.85 -19.78
CA ASP A 299 -5.65 20.08 -21.12
C ASP A 299 -5.77 18.79 -21.94
N GLU A 300 -4.95 17.78 -21.64
CA GLU A 300 -4.98 16.50 -22.34
C GLU A 300 -6.04 15.54 -21.81
N VAL A 301 -6.57 15.80 -20.60
CA VAL A 301 -7.45 14.82 -19.89
C VAL A 301 -8.65 14.42 -20.72
N ILE A 302 -9.37 15.39 -21.28
CA ILE A 302 -10.61 15.10 -22.02
C ILE A 302 -10.30 14.42 -23.36
N SER A 303 -9.26 14.83 -24.08
CA SER A 303 -8.90 14.22 -25.37
C SER A 303 -8.41 12.77 -25.19
N VAL A 304 -7.61 12.48 -24.18
CA VAL A 304 -7.15 11.13 -23.86
C VAL A 304 -8.30 10.26 -23.35
N LEU A 305 -9.21 10.84 -22.55
CA LEU A 305 -10.39 10.15 -22.06
C LEU A 305 -11.32 9.76 -23.21
N ASP A 306 -11.56 10.66 -24.16
CA ASP A 306 -12.40 10.39 -25.34
C ASP A 306 -11.84 9.25 -26.19
N ASP A 307 -10.55 9.24 -26.42
CA ASP A 307 -9.85 8.19 -27.17
C ASP A 307 -9.92 6.83 -26.46
N VAL A 308 -9.72 6.79 -25.14
CA VAL A 308 -9.87 5.57 -24.33
C VAL A 308 -11.34 5.11 -24.32
N TRP A 309 -12.29 6.04 -24.22
CA TRP A 309 -13.71 5.72 -24.13
C TRP A 309 -14.26 5.18 -25.43
N ALA A 310 -13.92 5.79 -26.57
CA ALA A 310 -14.44 5.44 -27.88
C ALA A 310 -13.83 4.15 -28.45
N SER A 311 -12.53 3.89 -28.22
CA SER A 311 -11.81 2.78 -28.85
C SER A 311 -11.84 1.51 -28.01
N GLU A 312 -12.64 0.51 -28.46
CA GLU A 312 -12.67 -0.82 -27.82
C GLU A 312 -11.32 -1.54 -27.94
N SER A 313 -10.66 -1.41 -29.08
CA SER A 313 -9.32 -2.00 -29.29
C SER A 313 -8.31 -1.43 -28.29
N ARG A 314 -8.30 -0.11 -28.10
CA ARG A 314 -7.41 0.54 -27.12
C ARG A 314 -7.71 0.03 -25.71
N ARG A 315 -8.97 -0.01 -25.31
CA ARG A 315 -9.34 -0.54 -23.99
C ARG A 315 -8.90 -1.99 -23.79
N SER A 316 -9.07 -2.85 -24.79
CA SER A 316 -8.65 -4.25 -24.72
C SER A 316 -7.14 -4.38 -24.52
N ILE A 317 -6.34 -3.57 -25.21
CA ILE A 317 -4.87 -3.53 -25.04
C ILE A 317 -4.53 -3.05 -23.63
N MET A 318 -5.16 -1.98 -23.15
CA MET A 318 -4.93 -1.44 -21.80
C MET A 318 -5.32 -2.45 -20.72
N ILE A 319 -6.42 -3.18 -20.88
CA ILE A 319 -6.86 -4.22 -19.94
C ILE A 319 -5.79 -5.33 -19.85
N ALA A 320 -5.34 -5.85 -20.98
CA ALA A 320 -4.33 -6.91 -20.99
C ALA A 320 -3.01 -6.47 -20.34
N ALA A 321 -2.52 -5.28 -20.72
CA ALA A 321 -1.31 -4.72 -20.15
C ALA A 321 -1.46 -4.41 -18.64
N GLY A 322 -2.63 -3.88 -18.25
CA GLY A 322 -2.95 -3.56 -16.85
C GLY A 322 -3.00 -4.80 -15.97
N GLN A 323 -3.69 -5.84 -16.40
CA GLN A 323 -3.76 -7.11 -15.66
C GLN A 323 -2.39 -7.76 -15.52
N SER A 324 -1.57 -7.74 -16.57
CA SER A 324 -0.18 -8.22 -16.50
C SER A 324 0.65 -7.44 -15.48
N ARG A 325 0.56 -6.11 -15.49
CA ARG A 325 1.27 -5.25 -14.54
C ARG A 325 0.81 -5.47 -13.10
N ALA A 326 -0.48 -5.68 -12.86
CA ALA A 326 -1.04 -5.85 -11.53
C ALA A 326 -0.57 -7.10 -10.79
N ILE A 327 -0.07 -8.12 -11.53
CA ILE A 327 0.50 -9.35 -10.93
C ILE A 327 1.69 -9.03 -10.04
N ASP A 328 2.49 -8.02 -10.38
CA ASP A 328 3.68 -7.61 -9.62
C ASP A 328 3.31 -7.11 -8.22
N TYR A 329 2.07 -6.64 -8.03
CA TYR A 329 1.55 -6.07 -6.79
C TYR A 329 0.52 -6.97 -6.10
N ALA A 330 0.31 -8.17 -6.62
CA ALA A 330 -0.63 -9.13 -6.05
C ALA A 330 -0.23 -9.50 -4.60
N PRO A 331 -1.19 -9.79 -3.71
CA PRO A 331 -0.90 -10.13 -2.32
C PRO A 331 0.13 -11.24 -2.16
N ALA A 332 0.08 -12.29 -3.00
CA ALA A 332 1.02 -13.39 -2.96
C ALA A 332 2.46 -12.95 -3.36
N THR A 333 2.60 -12.01 -4.29
CA THR A 333 3.91 -11.46 -4.70
C THR A 333 4.50 -10.61 -3.58
N ALA A 334 3.69 -9.73 -2.99
CA ALA A 334 4.10 -8.93 -1.84
C ALA A 334 4.50 -9.82 -0.64
N ALA A 335 3.71 -10.86 -0.32
CA ALA A 335 4.01 -11.78 0.77
C ALA A 335 5.38 -12.44 0.60
N ARG A 336 5.72 -12.93 -0.61
CA ARG A 336 7.04 -13.51 -0.90
C ARG A 336 8.18 -12.50 -0.72
N ALA A 337 7.99 -11.28 -1.21
CA ALA A 337 9.00 -10.22 -1.11
C ALA A 337 9.25 -9.81 0.36
N TYR A 338 8.17 -9.62 1.14
CA TYR A 338 8.30 -9.32 2.57
C TYR A 338 8.86 -10.49 3.37
N ALA A 339 8.49 -11.73 3.08
CA ALA A 339 9.08 -12.89 3.74
C ALA A 339 10.59 -13.03 3.46
N ALA A 340 11.03 -12.70 2.25
CA ALA A 340 12.46 -12.62 1.93
C ALA A 340 13.16 -11.52 2.75
N LEU A 341 12.60 -10.31 2.77
CA LEU A 341 13.09 -9.19 3.57
C LEU A 341 13.22 -9.56 5.05
N TYR A 342 12.20 -10.21 5.64
CA TYR A 342 12.25 -10.62 7.05
C TYR A 342 13.37 -11.59 7.32
N ARG A 343 13.57 -12.58 6.43
CA ARG A 343 14.70 -13.52 6.54
C ARG A 343 16.07 -12.83 6.46
N ASP A 344 16.20 -11.85 5.58
CA ASP A 344 17.46 -11.12 5.39
C ASP A 344 17.78 -10.25 6.61
N VAL A 345 16.78 -9.54 7.15
CA VAL A 345 16.93 -8.69 8.35
C VAL A 345 17.26 -9.51 9.60
N VAL A 346 16.76 -10.75 9.71
CA VAL A 346 17.08 -11.64 10.85
C VAL A 346 18.47 -12.24 10.75
N ARG A 347 19.01 -12.41 9.53
CA ARG A 347 20.38 -12.94 9.32
C ARG A 347 21.48 -11.91 9.53
N GLY A 348 21.14 -10.62 9.40
CA GLY A 348 21.97 -9.46 9.71
C GLY A 348 22.95 -9.03 8.94
#